data_d91973fb927a1cf8db57eceb39ae66ad
#
_entry.id   d91973fb927a1cf8db57eceb39ae66ad
#
_cell.length_a   1.000
_cell.length_b   1.000
_cell.length_c   1.000
_cell.angle_alpha   90.00
_cell.angle_beta   90.00
_cell.angle_gamma   90.00
#
_symmetry.space_group_name_H-M   'P 1'
#
loop_
_entity.id
_entity.type
_entity.pdbx_description
1 polymer ?
#
loop_
_entity_poly.entity_id
_entity_poly.type
_entity_poly.pdbx_seq_one_letter_code
_entity_poly.pdbx_strand_id
1 'polypeptide(L)'
;GVRSLEREIGSICRKLAREVVSSSTPIQAVIGPKQVRKFLGVPKYRFGKREEHDQVGIATGLAFTEVGGELLTIEALVTAGKGRIQVSGHLGDIMKESAQAALSYVRRRAKQLGLARDFYQKVDLHVHVPEGGVPKDGPSAGITMATALISALTGMAVRSNIAMTGEITLRGRVLPIGGLKEKLIAADRGGIETVLIPKENERDLKEIPVKVKRRLKIVLVESMDDVLRHALKCEKRAALDDTLPEYPLEEIFEVLPGETPANVN
;
A
#
# COMPACT_ATOMS: atom_id res chain seq x y z
N GLY A 1 22.24 3.11 -7.84
CA GLY A 1 23.29 2.12 -7.72
C GLY A 1 24.50 2.65 -6.94
N VAL A 2 25.55 1.89 -6.87
CA VAL A 2 26.76 2.18 -6.09
C VAL A 2 27.42 3.50 -6.51
N ARG A 3 27.33 3.91 -7.77
CA ARG A 3 27.86 5.20 -8.28
C ARG A 3 27.29 6.42 -7.56
N SER A 4 26.00 6.42 -7.25
CA SER A 4 25.39 7.53 -6.50
C SER A 4 25.91 7.59 -5.07
N LEU A 5 26.05 6.43 -4.42
CA LEU A 5 26.64 6.33 -3.09
C LEU A 5 28.09 6.86 -3.08
N GLU A 6 28.91 6.45 -4.05
CA GLU A 6 30.27 6.91 -4.21
C GLU A 6 30.37 8.44 -4.39
N ARG A 7 29.47 9.02 -5.20
CA ARG A 7 29.40 10.48 -5.39
C ARG A 7 29.05 11.22 -4.10
N GLU A 8 28.11 10.71 -3.33
CA GLU A 8 27.70 11.33 -2.05
C GLU A 8 28.82 11.21 -1.01
N ILE A 9 29.51 10.05 -0.93
CA ILE A 9 30.70 9.89 -0.07
C ILE A 9 31.80 10.87 -0.51
N GLY A 10 32.11 10.94 -1.80
CA GLY A 10 33.09 11.89 -2.34
C GLY A 10 32.71 13.36 -2.06
N SER A 11 31.42 13.71 -2.06
CA SER A 11 30.95 15.04 -1.67
C SER A 11 31.22 15.34 -0.20
N ILE A 12 30.98 14.38 0.69
CA ILE A 12 31.30 14.50 2.13
C ILE A 12 32.80 14.70 2.31
N CYS A 13 33.62 13.86 1.68
CA CYS A 13 35.07 13.93 1.78
C CYS A 13 35.60 15.30 1.33
N ARG A 14 35.14 15.84 0.20
CA ARG A 14 35.55 17.17 -0.31
C ARG A 14 35.17 18.29 0.66
N LYS A 15 33.95 18.25 1.24
CA LYS A 15 33.52 19.26 2.19
C LYS A 15 34.28 19.19 3.51
N LEU A 16 34.58 17.97 3.99
CA LEU A 16 35.43 17.77 5.16
C LEU A 16 36.87 18.24 4.92
N ALA A 17 37.45 17.93 3.76
CA ALA A 17 38.79 18.42 3.39
C ALA A 17 38.86 19.95 3.39
N ARG A 18 37.83 20.63 2.90
CA ARG A 18 37.72 22.09 2.98
C ARG A 18 37.68 22.59 4.43
N GLU A 19 36.91 21.93 5.32
CA GLU A 19 36.88 22.30 6.75
C GLU A 19 38.28 22.11 7.38
N VAL A 20 38.97 21.00 7.07
CA VAL A 20 40.34 20.74 7.59
C VAL A 20 41.32 21.82 7.15
N VAL A 21 41.29 22.20 5.86
CA VAL A 21 42.20 23.24 5.32
C VAL A 21 41.89 24.62 5.91
N SER A 22 40.62 24.89 6.23
CA SER A 22 40.19 26.18 6.78
C SER A 22 40.36 26.26 8.31
N SER A 23 40.70 25.17 8.98
CA SER A 23 40.86 25.09 10.42
C SER A 23 42.32 25.24 10.81
N SER A 24 42.60 26.02 11.83
CA SER A 24 43.95 26.11 12.46
C SER A 24 44.27 24.98 13.42
N THR A 25 43.28 24.09 13.70
CA THR A 25 43.43 22.95 14.59
C THR A 25 43.22 21.63 13.85
N PRO A 26 43.94 20.54 14.18
CA PRO A 26 43.70 19.23 13.58
C PRO A 26 42.26 18.78 13.79
N ILE A 27 41.56 18.40 12.74
CA ILE A 27 40.21 17.88 12.79
C ILE A 27 40.28 16.36 12.68
N GLN A 28 39.85 15.67 13.75
CA GLN A 28 39.56 14.24 13.67
C GLN A 28 38.04 14.07 13.66
N ALA A 29 37.48 13.66 12.52
CA ALA A 29 36.04 13.60 12.34
C ALA A 29 35.53 12.18 12.16
N VAL A 30 34.57 11.80 12.98
CA VAL A 30 33.76 10.59 12.76
C VAL A 30 32.45 11.02 12.10
N ILE A 31 32.18 10.53 10.88
CA ILE A 31 31.01 10.90 10.11
C ILE A 31 29.82 10.01 10.49
N GLY A 32 28.99 10.51 11.39
CA GLY A 32 27.71 9.90 11.76
C GLY A 32 26.52 10.54 11.04
N PRO A 33 25.28 10.07 11.30
CA PRO A 33 24.07 10.58 10.61
C PRO A 33 23.85 12.08 10.71
N LYS A 34 24.25 12.72 11.79
CA LYS A 34 24.16 14.19 11.98
C LYS A 34 25.11 14.92 11.01
N GLN A 35 26.35 14.45 10.89
CA GLN A 35 27.35 15.02 9.97
C GLN A 35 26.96 14.79 8.52
N VAL A 36 26.42 13.61 8.18
CA VAL A 36 25.88 13.36 6.84
C VAL A 36 24.84 14.41 6.47
N ARG A 37 23.87 14.70 7.36
CA ARG A 37 22.88 15.77 7.13
C ARG A 37 23.50 17.17 7.00
N LYS A 38 24.52 17.46 7.82
CA LYS A 38 25.26 18.74 7.71
C LYS A 38 25.92 18.90 6.34
N PHE A 39 26.56 17.85 5.83
CA PHE A 39 27.31 17.92 4.57
C PHE A 39 26.44 17.74 3.32
N LEU A 40 25.42 16.90 3.34
CA LEU A 40 24.59 16.60 2.17
C LEU A 40 23.28 17.39 2.13
N GLY A 41 22.90 18.01 3.24
CA GLY A 41 21.65 18.77 3.37
C GLY A 41 20.46 17.88 3.66
N VAL A 42 19.27 18.35 3.30
CA VAL A 42 18.00 17.65 3.53
C VAL A 42 17.98 16.35 2.69
N PRO A 43 17.58 15.22 3.27
CA PRO A 43 17.44 13.98 2.52
C PRO A 43 16.53 14.16 1.31
N LYS A 44 17.01 13.79 0.13
CA LYS A 44 16.28 13.93 -1.15
C LYS A 44 15.08 12.97 -1.23
N TYR A 45 15.18 11.83 -0.55
CA TYR A 45 14.16 10.80 -0.54
C TYR A 45 13.58 10.66 0.85
N ARG A 46 12.27 10.81 0.95
CA ARG A 46 11.51 10.42 2.14
C ARG A 46 10.90 9.07 1.80
N PHE A 47 11.38 8.03 2.44
CA PHE A 47 10.72 6.73 2.33
C PHE A 47 9.37 6.81 3.02
N GLY A 48 8.34 6.28 2.36
CA GLY A 48 7.00 6.22 2.93
C GLY A 48 7.01 5.64 4.34
N LYS A 49 6.22 6.22 5.22
CA LYS A 49 5.88 5.65 6.52
C LYS A 49 4.50 5.03 6.40
N ARG A 50 4.22 4.01 7.21
CA ARG A 50 2.86 3.49 7.35
C ARG A 50 1.91 4.58 7.83
N GLU A 51 0.63 4.43 7.52
CA GLU A 51 -0.42 5.23 8.12
C GLU A 51 -0.43 5.05 9.65
N GLU A 52 -0.73 6.12 10.38
CA GLU A 52 -0.72 6.08 11.85
C GLU A 52 -1.96 5.37 12.41
N HIS A 53 -3.07 5.46 11.69
CA HIS A 53 -4.37 4.92 12.09
C HIS A 53 -4.98 4.05 11.01
N ASP A 54 -5.84 3.12 11.45
CA ASP A 54 -6.65 2.32 10.55
C ASP A 54 -7.72 3.20 9.89
N GLN A 55 -7.84 3.13 8.57
CA GLN A 55 -8.69 4.04 7.81
C GLN A 55 -9.55 3.28 6.80
N VAL A 56 -10.73 3.84 6.52
CA VAL A 56 -11.61 3.33 5.48
C VAL A 56 -11.13 3.84 4.12
N GLY A 57 -11.08 2.95 3.14
CA GLY A 57 -10.70 3.29 1.78
C GLY A 57 -9.20 3.45 1.54
N ILE A 58 -8.36 3.27 2.54
CA ILE A 58 -6.89 3.40 2.41
C ILE A 58 -6.21 2.07 2.68
N ALA A 59 -5.41 1.59 1.74
CA ALA A 59 -4.64 0.36 1.86
C ALA A 59 -3.18 0.58 1.47
N THR A 60 -2.27 -0.09 2.17
CA THR A 60 -0.84 0.00 1.90
C THR A 60 -0.38 -1.18 1.04
N GLY A 61 0.09 -0.87 -0.14
CA GLY A 61 0.78 -1.79 -1.04
C GLY A 61 2.30 -1.68 -0.94
N LEU A 62 2.98 -2.48 -1.74
CA LEU A 62 4.44 -2.50 -1.86
C LEU A 62 4.83 -2.38 -3.34
N ALA A 63 5.64 -1.37 -3.65
CA ALA A 63 6.20 -1.15 -4.98
C ALA A 63 7.69 -1.48 -5.02
N PHE A 64 8.18 -1.76 -6.21
CA PHE A 64 9.60 -1.94 -6.52
C PHE A 64 9.98 -0.96 -7.61
N THR A 65 11.05 -0.20 -7.39
CA THR A 65 11.60 0.78 -8.32
C THR A 65 13.09 0.53 -8.54
N GLU A 66 13.69 1.22 -9.51
CA GLU A 66 15.15 1.15 -9.76
C GLU A 66 15.99 1.57 -8.53
N VAL A 67 15.41 2.33 -7.62
CA VAL A 67 16.09 2.79 -6.38
C VAL A 67 15.78 1.94 -5.16
N GLY A 68 14.96 0.89 -5.32
CA GLY A 68 14.59 -0.06 -4.26
C GLY A 68 13.09 -0.18 -4.05
N GLY A 69 12.69 -0.78 -2.93
CA GLY A 69 11.28 -0.93 -2.57
C GLY A 69 10.72 0.32 -1.86
N GLU A 70 9.42 0.54 -2.02
CA GLU A 70 8.67 1.63 -1.40
C GLU A 70 7.31 1.16 -0.90
N LEU A 71 6.77 1.84 0.13
CA LEU A 71 5.36 1.71 0.50
C LEU A 71 4.53 2.46 -0.54
N LEU A 72 3.43 1.86 -0.95
CA LEU A 72 2.51 2.39 -1.93
C LEU A 72 1.14 2.58 -1.28
N THR A 73 0.80 3.78 -0.88
CA THR A 73 -0.55 4.08 -0.40
C THR A 73 -1.52 4.07 -1.57
N ILE A 74 -2.65 3.41 -1.41
CA ILE A 74 -3.76 3.39 -2.38
C ILE A 74 -5.00 3.87 -1.65
N GLU A 75 -5.60 4.92 -2.19
CA GLU A 75 -6.81 5.53 -1.69
C GLU A 75 -7.99 5.19 -2.61
N ALA A 76 -9.10 4.79 -2.06
CA ALA A 76 -10.36 4.59 -2.77
C ALA A 76 -11.44 5.46 -2.16
N LEU A 77 -12.12 6.21 -3.00
CA LEU A 77 -13.24 7.06 -2.61
C LEU A 77 -14.50 6.61 -3.34
N VAL A 78 -15.60 6.60 -2.62
CA VAL A 78 -16.95 6.32 -3.14
C VAL A 78 -17.76 7.59 -3.04
N THR A 79 -18.39 7.99 -4.13
CA THR A 79 -19.30 9.15 -4.18
C THR A 79 -20.59 8.78 -4.87
N ALA A 80 -21.70 9.47 -4.57
CA ALA A 80 -22.93 9.31 -5.35
C ALA A 80 -22.64 9.61 -6.82
N GLY A 81 -23.15 8.76 -7.74
CA GLY A 81 -22.81 8.90 -9.14
C GLY A 81 -23.60 7.98 -10.06
N LYS A 82 -23.03 7.69 -11.22
CA LYS A 82 -23.66 6.90 -12.28
C LYS A 82 -22.77 5.75 -12.79
N GLY A 83 -21.85 5.28 -11.96
CA GLY A 83 -20.96 4.17 -12.28
C GLY A 83 -19.65 4.57 -12.93
N ARG A 84 -19.23 5.83 -12.82
CA ARG A 84 -17.92 6.27 -13.34
C ARG A 84 -16.80 5.71 -12.48
N ILE A 85 -15.69 5.36 -13.16
CA ILE A 85 -14.49 4.89 -12.52
C ILE A 85 -13.37 5.83 -12.93
N GLN A 86 -12.76 6.45 -11.94
CA GLN A 86 -11.58 7.27 -12.10
C GLN A 86 -10.37 6.55 -11.49
N VAL A 87 -9.25 6.60 -12.20
CA VAL A 87 -7.96 6.09 -11.69
C VAL A 87 -6.94 7.19 -11.92
N SER A 88 -6.23 7.61 -10.87
CA SER A 88 -5.24 8.69 -10.93
C SER A 88 -3.98 8.39 -10.13
N GLY A 89 -2.89 9.15 -10.34
CA GLY A 89 -1.61 8.95 -9.66
C GLY A 89 -0.44 8.63 -10.59
N HIS A 90 -0.52 9.05 -11.87
CA HIS A 90 0.52 8.81 -12.89
C HIS A 90 0.81 7.32 -13.08
N LEU A 91 -0.27 6.55 -13.31
CA LEU A 91 -0.23 5.10 -13.45
C LEU A 91 -0.04 4.70 -14.92
N GLY A 92 0.81 3.70 -15.14
CA GLY A 92 0.95 3.02 -16.41
C GLY A 92 -0.27 2.14 -16.75
N ASP A 93 -0.29 1.60 -17.94
CA ASP A 93 -1.48 0.90 -18.46
C ASP A 93 -1.72 -0.42 -17.73
N ILE A 94 -0.66 -1.16 -17.36
CA ILE A 94 -0.79 -2.42 -16.60
C ILE A 94 -1.45 -2.16 -15.24
N MET A 95 -1.08 -1.07 -14.57
CA MET A 95 -1.65 -0.73 -13.28
C MET A 95 -3.11 -0.26 -13.39
N LYS A 96 -3.48 0.41 -14.48
CA LYS A 96 -4.88 0.76 -14.78
C LYS A 96 -5.73 -0.49 -15.05
N GLU A 97 -5.20 -1.46 -15.81
CA GLU A 97 -5.85 -2.76 -16.03
C GLU A 97 -6.03 -3.52 -14.72
N SER A 98 -5.03 -3.49 -13.84
CA SER A 98 -5.12 -4.09 -12.51
C SER A 98 -6.24 -3.47 -11.66
N ALA A 99 -6.44 -2.15 -11.74
CA ALA A 99 -7.56 -1.48 -11.07
C ALA A 99 -8.93 -1.93 -11.65
N GLN A 100 -9.02 -2.12 -12.95
CA GLN A 100 -10.24 -2.65 -13.60
C GLN A 100 -10.52 -4.10 -13.20
N ALA A 101 -9.47 -4.93 -13.09
CA ALA A 101 -9.60 -6.31 -12.64
C ALA A 101 -10.08 -6.37 -11.18
N ALA A 102 -9.51 -5.53 -10.31
CA ALA A 102 -9.93 -5.40 -8.93
C ALA A 102 -11.41 -5.02 -8.81
N LEU A 103 -11.85 -4.02 -9.57
CA LEU A 103 -13.26 -3.61 -9.60
C LEU A 103 -14.18 -4.71 -10.11
N SER A 104 -13.80 -5.41 -11.19
CA SER A 104 -14.58 -6.53 -11.72
C SER A 104 -14.76 -7.63 -10.69
N TYR A 105 -13.71 -7.91 -9.90
CA TYR A 105 -13.79 -8.82 -8.77
C TYR A 105 -14.79 -8.34 -7.71
N VAL A 106 -14.72 -7.05 -7.30
CA VAL A 106 -15.63 -6.46 -6.31
C VAL A 106 -17.09 -6.56 -6.78
N ARG A 107 -17.37 -6.20 -8.03
CA ARG A 107 -18.72 -6.33 -8.63
C ARG A 107 -19.24 -7.77 -8.56
N ARG A 108 -18.40 -8.73 -8.90
CA ARG A 108 -18.77 -10.16 -8.82
C ARG A 108 -19.10 -10.60 -7.41
N ARG A 109 -18.43 -10.03 -6.40
CA ARG A 109 -18.57 -10.39 -4.99
C ARG A 109 -19.59 -9.52 -4.24
N ALA A 110 -20.31 -8.63 -4.93
CA ALA A 110 -21.20 -7.65 -4.33
C ALA A 110 -22.12 -8.26 -3.27
N LYS A 111 -22.86 -9.32 -3.60
CA LYS A 111 -23.77 -9.98 -2.66
C LYS A 111 -23.07 -10.48 -1.39
N GLN A 112 -21.87 -11.06 -1.51
CA GLN A 112 -21.12 -11.60 -0.37
C GLN A 112 -20.51 -10.49 0.49
N LEU A 113 -20.31 -9.30 -0.10
CA LEU A 113 -19.85 -8.10 0.57
C LEU A 113 -21.00 -7.28 1.18
N GLY A 114 -22.25 -7.75 1.04
CA GLY A 114 -23.43 -7.04 1.50
C GLY A 114 -23.79 -5.82 0.65
N LEU A 115 -23.31 -5.76 -0.60
CA LEU A 115 -23.59 -4.67 -1.54
C LEU A 115 -24.79 -5.04 -2.44
N ALA A 116 -25.61 -4.05 -2.80
CA ALA A 116 -26.67 -4.21 -3.79
C ALA A 116 -26.08 -4.64 -5.12
N ARG A 117 -26.82 -5.45 -5.91
CA ARG A 117 -26.34 -5.95 -7.21
C ARG A 117 -26.00 -4.85 -8.21
N ASP A 118 -26.71 -3.73 -8.13
CA ASP A 118 -26.61 -2.56 -8.99
C ASP A 118 -25.82 -1.41 -8.37
N PHE A 119 -25.14 -1.63 -7.23
CA PHE A 119 -24.40 -0.58 -6.51
C PHE A 119 -23.52 0.25 -7.45
N TYR A 120 -22.89 -0.41 -8.43
CA TYR A 120 -21.98 0.22 -9.39
C TYR A 120 -22.67 1.21 -10.35
N GLN A 121 -24.01 1.23 -10.42
CA GLN A 121 -24.77 2.21 -11.19
C GLN A 121 -25.17 3.44 -10.36
N LYS A 122 -25.03 3.36 -9.04
CA LYS A 122 -25.46 4.39 -8.09
C LYS A 122 -24.29 5.18 -7.51
N VAL A 123 -23.05 4.69 -7.69
CA VAL A 123 -21.85 5.31 -7.15
C VAL A 123 -20.79 5.52 -8.22
N ASP A 124 -20.04 6.59 -8.08
CA ASP A 124 -18.78 6.79 -8.78
C ASP A 124 -17.62 6.39 -7.85
N LEU A 125 -16.61 5.74 -8.42
CA LEU A 125 -15.45 5.25 -7.70
C LEU A 125 -14.20 5.97 -8.19
N HIS A 126 -13.39 6.43 -7.25
CA HIS A 126 -12.10 7.01 -7.57
C HIS A 126 -10.99 6.26 -6.82
N VAL A 127 -10.07 5.66 -7.57
CA VAL A 127 -8.85 5.06 -7.03
C VAL A 127 -7.70 6.02 -7.30
N HIS A 128 -7.04 6.47 -6.25
CA HIS A 128 -5.91 7.37 -6.32
C HIS A 128 -4.67 6.73 -5.71
N VAL A 129 -3.54 6.88 -6.41
CA VAL A 129 -2.23 6.50 -5.89
C VAL A 129 -1.40 7.77 -5.77
N PRO A 130 -1.20 8.29 -4.54
CA PRO A 130 -0.45 9.51 -4.31
C PRO A 130 0.98 9.47 -4.85
N GLU A 131 1.68 10.62 -4.77
CA GLU A 131 3.05 10.78 -5.27
C GLU A 131 3.18 10.66 -6.80
N GLY A 132 2.32 11.40 -7.53
CA GLY A 132 2.25 11.40 -9.00
C GLY A 132 3.53 11.85 -9.71
N GLY A 133 4.55 12.32 -9.00
CA GLY A 133 5.86 12.68 -9.55
C GLY A 133 6.71 11.47 -9.98
N VAL A 134 6.36 10.25 -9.53
CA VAL A 134 7.04 9.02 -9.90
C VAL A 134 6.07 8.14 -10.68
N PRO A 135 6.38 7.78 -11.93
CA PRO A 135 5.56 6.84 -12.69
C PRO A 135 5.48 5.48 -11.99
N LYS A 136 4.28 4.93 -11.92
CA LYS A 136 4.00 3.64 -11.28
C LYS A 136 3.33 2.72 -12.28
N ASP A 137 3.87 1.52 -12.45
CA ASP A 137 3.27 0.51 -13.30
C ASP A 137 3.50 -0.90 -12.75
N GLY A 138 2.63 -1.83 -13.13
CA GLY A 138 2.71 -3.23 -12.79
C GLY A 138 1.45 -3.80 -12.12
N PRO A 139 1.24 -5.12 -12.20
CA PRO A 139 0.03 -5.78 -11.73
C PRO A 139 0.03 -6.04 -10.21
N SER A 140 1.16 -5.89 -9.53
CA SER A 140 1.36 -6.34 -8.14
C SER A 140 0.60 -5.54 -7.07
N ALA A 141 -0.09 -4.46 -7.47
CA ALA A 141 -0.96 -3.67 -6.60
C ALA A 141 -2.44 -4.12 -6.62
N GLY A 142 -2.77 -5.14 -7.39
CA GLY A 142 -4.15 -5.57 -7.62
C GLY A 142 -4.91 -5.91 -6.35
N ILE A 143 -4.31 -6.71 -5.45
CA ILE A 143 -4.95 -7.05 -4.17
C ILE A 143 -5.10 -5.82 -3.26
N THR A 144 -4.17 -4.87 -3.33
CA THR A 144 -4.24 -3.62 -2.54
C THR A 144 -5.38 -2.74 -3.03
N MET A 145 -5.53 -2.58 -4.35
CA MET A 145 -6.63 -1.83 -4.96
C MET A 145 -7.99 -2.45 -4.64
N ALA A 146 -8.09 -3.79 -4.72
CA ALA A 146 -9.32 -4.49 -4.36
C ALA A 146 -9.66 -4.29 -2.88
N THR A 147 -8.67 -4.35 -1.99
CA THR A 147 -8.85 -4.12 -0.55
C THR A 147 -9.32 -2.70 -0.25
N ALA A 148 -8.70 -1.67 -0.86
CA ALA A 148 -9.10 -0.28 -0.70
C ALA A 148 -10.53 -0.04 -1.20
N LEU A 149 -10.90 -0.58 -2.38
CA LEU A 149 -12.24 -0.49 -2.93
C LEU A 149 -13.30 -1.17 -2.05
N ILE A 150 -13.02 -2.37 -1.55
CA ILE A 150 -13.92 -3.09 -0.66
C ILE A 150 -14.07 -2.33 0.65
N SER A 151 -12.98 -1.85 1.21
CA SER A 151 -13.00 -1.02 2.43
C SER A 151 -13.88 0.22 2.25
N ALA A 152 -13.69 0.97 1.17
CA ALA A 152 -14.48 2.17 0.87
C ALA A 152 -15.96 1.87 0.67
N LEU A 153 -16.29 0.77 -0.01
CA LEU A 153 -17.67 0.36 -0.29
C LEU A 153 -18.39 -0.23 0.93
N THR A 154 -17.67 -0.87 1.84
CA THR A 154 -18.26 -1.56 2.99
C THR A 154 -18.16 -0.75 4.30
N GLY A 155 -17.38 0.33 4.31
CA GLY A 155 -17.09 1.10 5.52
C GLY A 155 -16.18 0.38 6.53
N MET A 156 -15.58 -0.75 6.16
CA MET A 156 -14.65 -1.49 7.02
C MET A 156 -13.24 -0.91 6.92
N ALA A 157 -12.65 -0.50 8.04
CA ALA A 157 -11.30 0.06 8.07
C ALA A 157 -10.24 -0.98 7.70
N VAL A 158 -9.23 -0.56 6.95
CA VAL A 158 -8.02 -1.35 6.70
C VAL A 158 -7.03 -1.14 7.83
N ARG A 159 -6.38 -2.19 8.29
CA ARG A 159 -5.35 -2.11 9.34
C ARG A 159 -4.12 -1.39 8.83
N SER A 160 -3.70 -0.34 9.52
CA SER A 160 -2.56 0.51 9.15
C SER A 160 -1.19 -0.18 9.28
N ASN A 161 -1.10 -1.23 10.10
CA ASN A 161 0.13 -1.99 10.30
C ASN A 161 0.33 -3.13 9.28
N ILE A 162 -0.55 -3.24 8.28
CA ILE A 162 -0.48 -4.27 7.23
C ILE A 162 -0.12 -3.64 5.89
N ALA A 163 0.82 -4.25 5.19
CA ALA A 163 1.05 -4.01 3.78
C ALA A 163 0.84 -5.29 2.98
N MET A 164 0.57 -5.14 1.69
CA MET A 164 0.29 -6.28 0.83
C MET A 164 0.85 -6.10 -0.58
N THR A 165 1.09 -7.20 -1.26
CA THR A 165 1.47 -7.21 -2.66
C THR A 165 0.99 -8.50 -3.31
N GLY A 166 0.44 -8.39 -4.51
CA GLY A 166 -0.08 -9.53 -5.26
C GLY A 166 -0.87 -9.06 -6.49
N GLU A 167 -0.78 -9.81 -7.57
CA GLU A 167 -1.65 -9.63 -8.71
C GLU A 167 -2.99 -10.31 -8.42
N ILE A 168 -4.09 -9.69 -8.84
CA ILE A 168 -5.44 -10.22 -8.67
C ILE A 168 -6.00 -10.74 -9.98
N THR A 169 -6.63 -11.92 -9.95
CA THR A 169 -7.44 -12.38 -11.08
C THR A 169 -8.91 -11.98 -10.92
N LEU A 170 -9.68 -12.01 -11.99
CA LEU A 170 -11.14 -11.76 -11.96
C LEU A 170 -11.92 -12.71 -11.04
N ARG A 171 -11.31 -13.83 -10.66
CA ARG A 171 -11.89 -14.81 -9.73
C ARG A 171 -11.40 -14.64 -8.29
N GLY A 172 -10.51 -13.67 -8.04
CA GLY A 172 -9.97 -13.39 -6.71
C GLY A 172 -8.81 -14.28 -6.28
N ARG A 173 -8.16 -15.01 -7.21
CA ARG A 173 -6.88 -15.66 -6.92
C ARG A 173 -5.79 -14.61 -6.83
N VAL A 174 -4.84 -14.84 -5.95
CA VAL A 174 -3.64 -14.02 -5.79
C VAL A 174 -2.49 -14.69 -6.52
N LEU A 175 -1.91 -13.98 -7.50
CA LEU A 175 -0.80 -14.47 -8.32
C LEU A 175 0.55 -13.91 -7.84
N PRO A 176 1.66 -14.61 -8.14
CA PRO A 176 2.99 -14.23 -7.71
C PRO A 176 3.47 -12.92 -8.34
N ILE A 177 4.44 -12.28 -7.66
CA ILE A 177 4.98 -10.97 -8.04
C ILE A 177 6.51 -11.00 -8.08
N GLY A 178 7.10 -9.99 -8.72
CA GLY A 178 8.54 -9.74 -8.69
C GLY A 178 8.97 -8.75 -7.60
N GLY A 179 10.29 -8.72 -7.33
CA GLY A 179 10.89 -7.75 -6.41
C GLY A 179 10.51 -7.94 -4.94
N LEU A 180 10.20 -9.17 -4.50
CA LEU A 180 9.76 -9.44 -3.14
C LEU A 180 10.78 -8.98 -2.09
N LYS A 181 12.08 -9.16 -2.35
CA LYS A 181 13.14 -8.77 -1.43
C LYS A 181 13.12 -7.27 -1.13
N GLU A 182 13.08 -6.46 -2.15
CA GLU A 182 13.06 -5.01 -2.04
C GLU A 182 11.76 -4.53 -1.36
N LYS A 183 10.65 -5.15 -1.69
CA LYS A 183 9.33 -4.86 -1.09
C LYS A 183 9.32 -5.14 0.41
N LEU A 184 9.84 -6.28 0.86
CA LEU A 184 9.89 -6.62 2.29
C LEU A 184 10.87 -5.74 3.07
N ILE A 185 12.01 -5.36 2.46
CA ILE A 185 12.93 -4.40 3.06
C ILE A 185 12.25 -3.03 3.23
N ALA A 186 11.45 -2.60 2.25
CA ALA A 186 10.70 -1.36 2.35
C ALA A 186 9.62 -1.42 3.44
N ALA A 187 8.92 -2.54 3.58
CA ALA A 187 7.95 -2.77 4.63
C ALA A 187 8.57 -2.67 6.03
N ASP A 188 9.71 -3.36 6.27
CA ASP A 188 10.46 -3.28 7.54
C ASP A 188 10.89 -1.83 7.84
N ARG A 189 11.42 -1.13 6.84
CA ARG A 189 11.86 0.26 6.96
C ARG A 189 10.71 1.23 7.24
N GLY A 190 9.54 0.98 6.62
CA GLY A 190 8.33 1.80 6.77
C GLY A 190 7.57 1.54 8.08
N GLY A 191 8.00 0.57 8.90
CA GLY A 191 7.36 0.25 10.18
C GLY A 191 6.12 -0.64 10.05
N ILE A 192 5.97 -1.35 8.93
CA ILE A 192 4.93 -2.37 8.75
C ILE A 192 5.24 -3.56 9.68
N GLU A 193 4.20 -4.15 10.24
CA GLU A 193 4.32 -5.30 11.14
C GLU A 193 3.96 -6.62 10.43
N THR A 194 2.96 -6.57 9.53
CA THR A 194 2.47 -7.74 8.82
C THR A 194 2.48 -7.49 7.31
N VAL A 195 2.99 -8.43 6.53
CA VAL A 195 2.98 -8.36 5.07
C VAL A 195 2.26 -9.55 4.49
N LEU A 196 1.25 -9.29 3.65
CA LEU A 196 0.54 -10.31 2.89
C LEU A 196 1.22 -10.48 1.53
N ILE A 197 1.67 -11.69 1.23
CA ILE A 197 2.35 -12.02 -0.02
C ILE A 197 1.71 -13.25 -0.67
N PRO A 198 1.78 -13.38 -2.00
CA PRO A 198 1.28 -14.57 -2.67
C PRO A 198 1.99 -15.84 -2.17
N LYS A 199 1.25 -16.92 -1.98
CA LYS A 199 1.82 -18.22 -1.54
C LYS A 199 2.92 -18.71 -2.46
N GLU A 200 2.80 -18.51 -3.76
CA GLU A 200 3.80 -18.93 -4.73
C GLU A 200 5.15 -18.21 -4.56
N ASN A 201 5.17 -17.03 -3.90
CA ASN A 201 6.41 -16.32 -3.54
C ASN A 201 7.07 -16.84 -2.25
N GLU A 202 6.56 -17.89 -1.61
CA GLU A 202 7.20 -18.51 -0.44
C GLU A 202 8.66 -18.92 -0.75
N ARG A 203 8.91 -19.40 -1.96
CA ARG A 203 10.25 -19.78 -2.43
C ARG A 203 11.25 -18.63 -2.39
N ASP A 204 10.79 -17.39 -2.61
CA ASP A 204 11.63 -16.18 -2.67
C ASP A 204 12.05 -15.71 -1.26
N LEU A 205 11.39 -16.20 -0.21
CA LEU A 205 11.75 -15.90 1.18
C LEU A 205 13.16 -16.34 1.56
N LYS A 206 13.76 -17.24 0.80
CA LYS A 206 15.16 -17.67 1.01
C LYS A 206 16.14 -16.52 0.81
N GLU A 207 15.83 -15.57 -0.08
CA GLU A 207 16.68 -14.43 -0.41
C GLU A 207 16.53 -13.25 0.57
N ILE A 208 15.54 -13.32 1.47
CA ILE A 208 15.24 -12.23 2.39
C ILE A 208 16.22 -12.24 3.57
N PRO A 209 16.82 -11.09 3.93
CA PRO A 209 17.69 -10.98 5.08
C PRO A 209 17.02 -11.47 6.37
N VAL A 210 17.74 -12.27 7.16
CA VAL A 210 17.22 -12.86 8.41
C VAL A 210 16.67 -11.79 9.36
N LYS A 211 17.32 -10.63 9.42
CA LYS A 211 16.89 -9.51 10.26
C LYS A 211 15.49 -9.00 9.87
N VAL A 212 15.19 -8.91 8.58
CA VAL A 212 13.88 -8.48 8.06
C VAL A 212 12.83 -9.54 8.38
N LYS A 213 13.11 -10.82 8.11
CA LYS A 213 12.19 -11.94 8.42
C LYS A 213 11.81 -12.03 9.90
N ARG A 214 12.70 -11.65 10.81
CA ARG A 214 12.44 -11.68 12.25
C ARG A 214 11.52 -10.54 12.73
N ARG A 215 11.45 -9.45 11.98
CA ARG A 215 10.67 -8.26 12.34
C ARG A 215 9.28 -8.24 11.71
N LEU A 216 9.15 -8.85 10.55
CA LEU A 216 7.90 -8.88 9.80
C LEU A 216 7.16 -10.19 10.03
N LYS A 217 5.87 -10.11 10.33
CA LYS A 217 4.96 -11.25 10.21
C LYS A 217 4.58 -11.39 8.75
N ILE A 218 5.12 -12.42 8.08
CA ILE A 218 4.82 -12.72 6.69
C ILE A 218 3.67 -13.71 6.65
N VAL A 219 2.61 -13.35 5.92
CA VAL A 219 1.41 -14.17 5.75
C VAL A 219 1.28 -14.53 4.27
N LEU A 220 1.19 -15.82 3.99
CA LEU A 220 0.98 -16.35 2.65
C LEU A 220 -0.52 -16.35 2.33
N VAL A 221 -0.90 -15.78 1.18
CA VAL A 221 -2.29 -15.71 0.73
C VAL A 221 -2.45 -16.31 -0.66
N GLU A 222 -3.55 -17.03 -0.88
CA GLU A 222 -3.90 -17.62 -2.18
C GLU A 222 -5.11 -16.94 -2.81
N SER A 223 -5.94 -16.30 -1.97
CA SER A 223 -7.20 -15.70 -2.39
C SER A 223 -7.42 -14.31 -1.78
N MET A 224 -8.29 -13.53 -2.39
CA MET A 224 -8.73 -12.26 -1.81
C MET A 224 -9.47 -12.44 -0.48
N ASP A 225 -10.12 -13.59 -0.25
CA ASP A 225 -10.78 -13.86 1.03
C ASP A 225 -9.74 -13.96 2.16
N ASP A 226 -8.57 -14.54 1.89
CA ASP A 226 -7.46 -14.56 2.83
C ASP A 226 -6.93 -13.14 3.08
N VAL A 227 -6.76 -12.35 2.01
CA VAL A 227 -6.31 -10.96 2.11
C VAL A 227 -7.25 -10.13 2.98
N LEU A 228 -8.56 -10.18 2.71
CA LEU A 228 -9.57 -9.39 3.41
C LEU A 228 -9.67 -9.78 4.89
N ARG A 229 -9.60 -11.08 5.20
CA ARG A 229 -9.63 -11.59 6.58
C ARG A 229 -8.49 -11.03 7.44
N HIS A 230 -7.33 -10.81 6.85
CA HIS A 230 -6.18 -10.23 7.55
C HIS A 230 -6.18 -8.70 7.52
N ALA A 231 -6.55 -8.09 6.40
CA ALA A 231 -6.41 -6.66 6.17
C ALA A 231 -7.53 -5.83 6.79
N LEU A 232 -8.77 -6.31 6.77
CA LEU A 232 -9.92 -5.55 7.25
C LEU A 232 -10.19 -5.79 8.74
N LYS A 233 -10.71 -4.74 9.40
CA LYS A 233 -11.29 -4.85 10.74
C LYS A 233 -12.76 -5.21 10.62
N CYS A 234 -13.13 -6.42 11.04
CA CYS A 234 -14.52 -6.85 11.19
C CYS A 234 -15.13 -6.35 12.51
N GLU A 235 -14.90 -5.11 12.88
CA GLU A 235 -15.65 -4.50 13.97
C GLU A 235 -16.96 -3.93 13.40
N LYS A 236 -18.07 -4.04 14.17
CA LYS A 236 -19.36 -3.44 13.81
C LYS A 236 -19.11 -2.05 13.23
N ARG A 237 -19.71 -1.78 12.05
CA ARG A 237 -19.72 -0.49 11.36
C ARG A 237 -19.42 0.65 12.33
N ALA A 238 -18.23 1.22 12.29
CA ALA A 238 -17.98 2.49 12.96
C ALA A 238 -18.97 3.48 12.38
N ALA A 239 -19.71 4.18 13.23
CA ALA A 239 -20.54 5.29 12.81
C ALA A 239 -19.64 6.16 11.91
N LEU A 240 -20.06 6.36 10.67
CA LEU A 240 -19.35 7.19 9.72
C LEU A 240 -19.18 8.56 10.38
N ASP A 241 -17.97 9.07 10.31
CA ASP A 241 -17.64 10.43 10.72
C ASP A 241 -18.66 11.39 10.07
N ASP A 242 -19.32 12.21 10.88
CA ASP A 242 -20.36 13.18 10.47
C ASP A 242 -19.86 14.21 9.43
N THR A 243 -18.59 14.15 9.05
CA THR A 243 -17.98 15.00 8.02
C THR A 243 -18.12 14.48 6.59
N LEU A 244 -18.54 13.22 6.40
CA LEU A 244 -18.85 12.70 5.09
C LEU A 244 -20.28 13.07 4.72
N PRO A 245 -20.53 13.57 3.47
CA PRO A 245 -21.89 13.87 3.04
C PRO A 245 -22.76 12.62 3.25
N GLU A 246 -23.96 12.82 3.78
CA GLU A 246 -24.99 11.78 3.95
C GLU A 246 -25.30 11.17 2.58
N TYR A 247 -24.52 10.18 2.17
CA TYR A 247 -24.95 9.29 1.12
C TYR A 247 -25.86 8.27 1.80
N PRO A 248 -27.04 8.01 1.25
CA PRO A 248 -27.89 6.95 1.75
C PRO A 248 -27.20 5.61 1.43
N LEU A 249 -26.26 5.22 2.30
CA LEU A 249 -25.62 3.90 2.23
C LEU A 249 -26.69 2.80 2.29
N GLU A 250 -27.83 3.09 2.87
CA GLU A 250 -29.03 2.23 2.88
C GLU A 250 -29.49 1.86 1.46
N GLU A 251 -29.31 2.73 0.47
CA GLU A 251 -29.62 2.41 -0.92
C GLU A 251 -28.57 1.51 -1.60
N ILE A 252 -27.36 1.44 -1.04
CA ILE A 252 -26.27 0.59 -1.57
C ILE A 252 -26.35 -0.81 -0.98
N PHE A 253 -26.94 -0.94 0.21
CA PHE A 253 -27.10 -2.22 0.89
C PHE A 253 -28.56 -2.69 0.74
N GLU A 254 -28.79 -3.82 0.10
CA GLU A 254 -30.02 -4.59 0.27
C GLU A 254 -30.00 -5.18 1.68
N VAL A 255 -30.72 -4.55 2.60
CA VAL A 255 -31.07 -5.21 3.87
C VAL A 255 -32.10 -6.28 3.53
N LEU A 256 -31.66 -7.51 3.38
CA LEU A 256 -32.56 -8.64 3.30
C LEU A 256 -33.29 -8.74 4.64
N PRO A 257 -34.63 -8.66 4.68
CA PRO A 257 -35.36 -8.75 5.92
C PRO A 257 -35.14 -10.16 6.51
N GLY A 258 -34.49 -10.24 7.66
CA GLY A 258 -34.42 -11.44 8.48
C GLY A 258 -33.10 -12.18 8.57
N GLU A 259 -32.00 -11.78 7.94
CA GLU A 259 -30.71 -12.42 8.17
C GLU A 259 -29.82 -11.54 9.06
N THR A 260 -29.79 -11.85 10.33
CA THR A 260 -28.69 -11.47 11.24
C THR A 260 -27.39 -12.03 10.65
N PRO A 261 -26.30 -11.25 10.54
CA PRO A 261 -25.04 -11.79 10.06
C PRO A 261 -24.59 -12.92 10.96
N ALA A 262 -24.45 -14.09 10.37
CA ALA A 262 -23.99 -15.28 11.06
C ALA A 262 -22.67 -14.99 11.77
N ASN A 263 -22.63 -15.25 13.08
CA ASN A 263 -21.43 -15.32 13.88
C ASN A 263 -20.42 -16.24 13.17
N VAL A 264 -19.34 -15.65 12.69
CA VAL A 264 -18.16 -16.42 12.29
C VAL A 264 -17.29 -16.54 13.53
N ASN A 265 -17.39 -17.71 14.18
CA ASN A 265 -16.41 -18.17 15.17
C ASN A 265 -15.05 -18.40 14.53
#